data_71c1db6aa07ce9803c0e9152c941c1ca
#
_entry.id   71c1db6aa07ce9803c0e9152c941c1ca
#
_cell.length_a   1.000
_cell.length_b   1.000
_cell.length_c   1.000
_cell.angle_alpha   90.00
_cell.angle_beta   90.00
_cell.angle_gamma   90.00
#
_symmetry.space_group_name_H-M   'P 1'
#
loop_
_entity.id
_entity.type
_entity.pdbx_description
1 polymer ?
#
loop_
_entity_poly.entity_id
_entity_poly.type
_entity_poly.pdbx_seq_one_letter_code
_entity_poly.pdbx_strand_id
1 'polypeptide(L)'
;MNKTIITLLIALVAMAGYSQELKMNEPTINDFIPLLNAKGYKAYSFDVSAIKGRNLTVNCREFVNGKEVEGSPGLLMPYTFEAYGDKLIFGFLPSETDSTALYCFSLENTLSFTSSLKLKQIYWESEDKYIYSYISKPFELTTPLEKETFIPLVCYCSFWYDAEDKLTRCCGEDIIKPDLSSDILKYVPHYYVLGITIH
;
A
#
# COMPACT_ATOMS: atom_id res chain seq x y z
N MET A 1 -46.20 57.73 -3.17
CA MET A 1 -45.77 56.40 -2.69
C MET A 1 -44.51 56.60 -1.86
N ASN A 2 -44.60 56.37 -0.53
CA ASN A 2 -43.56 56.78 0.45
C ASN A 2 -42.26 56.00 0.22
N LYS A 3 -41.13 56.75 0.08
CA LYS A 3 -39.79 56.18 -0.04
C LYS A 3 -39.50 55.12 1.06
N THR A 4 -40.07 55.31 2.23
CA THR A 4 -39.98 54.37 3.38
C THR A 4 -40.57 52.98 3.10
N ILE A 5 -41.67 52.91 2.35
CA ILE A 5 -42.33 51.64 2.00
C ILE A 5 -41.49 50.87 0.98
N ILE A 6 -40.86 51.56 0.04
CA ILE A 6 -39.99 50.94 -0.96
C ILE A 6 -38.71 50.40 -0.29
N THR A 7 -38.14 51.15 0.66
CA THR A 7 -36.95 50.68 1.41
C THR A 7 -37.29 49.47 2.29
N LEU A 8 -38.48 49.43 2.88
CA LEU A 8 -38.93 48.30 3.69
C LEU A 8 -39.16 47.04 2.83
N LEU A 9 -39.73 47.21 1.61
CA LEU A 9 -39.92 46.10 0.66
C LEU A 9 -38.58 45.53 0.16
N ILE A 10 -37.59 46.38 -0.13
CA ILE A 10 -36.27 45.97 -0.55
C ILE A 10 -35.54 45.22 0.60
N ALA A 11 -35.69 45.71 1.84
CA ALA A 11 -35.13 45.03 3.00
C ALA A 11 -35.78 43.64 3.25
N LEU A 12 -37.08 43.51 3.03
CA LEU A 12 -37.80 42.24 3.16
C LEU A 12 -37.39 41.21 2.07
N VAL A 13 -37.11 41.67 0.85
CA VAL A 13 -36.64 40.83 -0.26
C VAL A 13 -35.17 40.42 -0.03
N ALA A 14 -34.37 41.29 0.57
CA ALA A 14 -32.97 40.98 0.93
C ALA A 14 -32.89 40.00 2.11
N MET A 15 -33.91 39.90 2.96
CA MET A 15 -34.01 38.91 4.05
C MET A 15 -34.68 37.60 3.61
N ALA A 16 -35.16 37.46 2.38
CA ALA A 16 -35.42 36.17 1.76
C ALA A 16 -34.04 35.50 1.55
N GLY A 17 -33.41 35.21 2.68
CA GLY A 17 -32.07 34.62 2.75
C GLY A 17 -32.03 33.38 1.88
N TYR A 18 -31.01 33.25 1.10
CA TYR A 18 -30.63 32.03 0.46
C TYR A 18 -30.54 30.98 1.56
N SER A 19 -31.61 30.25 1.81
CA SER A 19 -31.55 29.01 2.58
C SER A 19 -30.70 28.07 1.75
N GLN A 20 -29.42 28.02 2.07
CA GLN A 20 -28.54 26.99 1.55
C GLN A 20 -28.99 25.68 2.19
N GLU A 21 -29.81 24.95 1.47
CA GLU A 21 -30.18 23.60 1.89
C GLU A 21 -28.99 22.67 1.71
N LEU A 22 -28.60 21.98 2.79
CA LEU A 22 -27.66 20.88 2.70
C LEU A 22 -28.33 19.73 1.93
N LYS A 23 -27.69 19.30 0.87
CA LYS A 23 -28.17 18.17 0.06
C LYS A 23 -27.23 16.98 0.30
N MET A 24 -27.81 15.81 0.51
CA MET A 24 -27.07 14.56 0.51
C MET A 24 -26.76 14.15 -0.92
N ASN A 25 -25.47 13.92 -1.20
CA ASN A 25 -25.03 13.37 -2.47
C ASN A 25 -24.83 11.86 -2.34
N GLU A 26 -24.91 11.13 -3.43
CA GLU A 26 -24.51 9.74 -3.48
C GLU A 26 -22.98 9.66 -3.30
N PRO A 27 -22.47 8.78 -2.38
CA PRO A 27 -21.04 8.64 -2.17
C PRO A 27 -20.37 7.99 -3.38
N THR A 28 -19.17 8.44 -3.69
CA THR A 28 -18.29 7.90 -4.72
C THR A 28 -17.20 7.05 -4.08
N ILE A 29 -16.43 6.31 -4.88
CA ILE A 29 -15.28 5.52 -4.37
C ILE A 29 -14.27 6.41 -3.64
N ASN A 30 -14.11 7.66 -4.04
CA ASN A 30 -13.19 8.59 -3.41
C ASN A 30 -13.58 8.94 -1.96
N ASP A 31 -14.87 8.89 -1.64
CA ASP A 31 -15.38 9.16 -0.29
C ASP A 31 -15.04 8.03 0.69
N PHE A 32 -14.73 6.82 0.18
CA PHE A 32 -14.31 5.66 0.98
C PHE A 32 -12.79 5.61 1.21
N ILE A 33 -11.97 6.31 0.42
CA ILE A 33 -10.50 6.26 0.54
C ILE A 33 -10.01 6.60 1.96
N PRO A 34 -10.52 7.66 2.65
CA PRO A 34 -10.12 7.95 4.02
C PRO A 34 -10.43 6.81 5.00
N LEU A 35 -11.58 6.14 4.82
CA LEU A 35 -11.99 5.01 5.65
C LEU A 35 -11.10 3.79 5.41
N LEU A 36 -10.78 3.50 4.16
CA LEU A 36 -9.86 2.41 3.80
C LEU A 36 -8.47 2.66 4.39
N ASN A 37 -7.95 3.89 4.26
CA ASN A 37 -6.66 4.27 4.84
C ASN A 37 -6.66 4.15 6.37
N ALA A 38 -7.74 4.59 7.03
CA ALA A 38 -7.89 4.48 8.49
C ALA A 38 -7.94 3.02 8.98
N LYS A 39 -8.35 2.09 8.10
CA LYS A 39 -8.32 0.64 8.34
C LYS A 39 -7.01 -0.03 7.92
N GLY A 40 -6.01 0.75 7.48
CA GLY A 40 -4.70 0.23 7.09
C GLY A 40 -4.62 -0.36 5.69
N TYR A 41 -5.65 -0.19 4.84
CA TYR A 41 -5.56 -0.59 3.44
C TYR A 41 -4.52 0.26 2.71
N LYS A 42 -3.65 -0.38 1.95
CA LYS A 42 -2.63 0.26 1.11
C LYS A 42 -2.65 -0.38 -0.26
N ALA A 43 -2.50 0.44 -1.30
CA ALA A 43 -2.38 -0.06 -2.66
C ALA A 43 -1.28 0.71 -3.42
N TYR A 44 -0.55 -0.03 -4.25
CA TYR A 44 0.49 0.47 -5.13
C TYR A 44 0.13 0.10 -6.56
N SER A 45 0.16 1.07 -7.43
CA SER A 45 -0.17 0.89 -8.85
C SER A 45 1.05 1.21 -9.69
N PHE A 46 1.41 0.30 -10.59
CA PHE A 46 2.56 0.38 -11.46
C PHE A 46 2.11 0.37 -12.92
N ASP A 47 2.69 1.26 -13.72
CA ASP A 47 2.57 1.19 -15.18
C ASP A 47 3.49 0.09 -15.70
N VAL A 48 2.91 -0.91 -16.34
CA VAL A 48 3.63 -2.06 -16.91
C VAL A 48 3.48 -2.15 -18.43
N SER A 49 3.05 -1.07 -19.07
CA SER A 49 2.87 -1.00 -20.52
C SER A 49 4.15 -1.39 -21.30
N ALA A 50 5.33 -1.07 -20.77
CA ALA A 50 6.63 -1.40 -21.36
C ALA A 50 6.93 -2.91 -21.42
N ILE A 51 6.21 -3.74 -20.67
CA ILE A 51 6.37 -5.20 -20.63
C ILE A 51 5.13 -5.95 -21.12
N LYS A 52 4.19 -5.26 -21.75
CA LYS A 52 3.00 -5.86 -22.34
C LYS A 52 3.38 -6.91 -23.39
N GLY A 53 2.68 -8.04 -23.37
CA GLY A 53 2.97 -9.20 -24.23
C GLY A 53 4.15 -10.06 -23.76
N ARG A 54 4.81 -9.69 -22.64
CA ARG A 54 5.87 -10.52 -22.04
C ARG A 54 5.31 -11.48 -21.01
N ASN A 55 6.00 -12.59 -20.84
CA ASN A 55 5.68 -13.56 -19.82
C ASN A 55 6.24 -13.13 -18.47
N LEU A 56 5.43 -13.25 -17.42
CA LEU A 56 5.76 -12.84 -16.06
C LEU A 56 5.50 -13.97 -15.06
N THR A 57 6.26 -13.96 -13.95
CA THR A 57 5.87 -14.63 -12.72
C THR A 57 5.81 -13.61 -11.60
N VAL A 58 4.93 -13.82 -10.62
CA VAL A 58 4.85 -13.01 -9.39
C VAL A 58 5.59 -13.73 -8.29
N ASN A 59 6.55 -13.04 -7.71
CA ASN A 59 7.46 -13.59 -6.72
C ASN A 59 7.35 -12.84 -5.39
N CYS A 60 7.62 -13.57 -4.31
CA CYS A 60 7.81 -13.02 -2.98
C CYS A 60 9.05 -13.64 -2.37
N ARG A 61 9.91 -12.82 -1.79
CA ARG A 61 11.10 -13.24 -1.05
C ARG A 61 10.95 -12.81 0.39
N GLU A 62 11.24 -13.71 1.32
CA GLU A 62 11.21 -13.45 2.76
C GLU A 62 12.63 -13.20 3.27
N PHE A 63 12.78 -12.22 4.15
CA PHE A 63 14.05 -11.88 4.78
C PHE A 63 13.91 -11.84 6.29
N VAL A 64 14.86 -12.42 6.99
CA VAL A 64 14.96 -12.41 8.45
C VAL A 64 16.34 -11.88 8.84
N ASN A 65 16.38 -10.77 9.58
CA ASN A 65 17.62 -10.10 9.96
C ASN A 65 18.55 -9.87 8.75
N GLY A 66 17.97 -9.39 7.65
CA GLY A 66 18.67 -9.08 6.39
C GLY A 66 19.12 -10.30 5.57
N LYS A 67 18.79 -11.54 5.99
CA LYS A 67 19.11 -12.77 5.25
C LYS A 67 17.86 -13.32 4.57
N GLU A 68 17.98 -13.63 3.28
CA GLU A 68 16.91 -14.29 2.53
C GLU A 68 16.64 -15.70 3.08
N VAL A 69 15.38 -16.04 3.27
CA VAL A 69 14.94 -17.36 3.72
C VAL A 69 14.71 -18.22 2.48
N GLU A 70 15.56 -19.21 2.27
CA GLU A 70 15.46 -20.11 1.12
C GLU A 70 14.10 -20.82 1.05
N GLY A 71 13.48 -20.77 -0.14
CA GLY A 71 12.23 -21.47 -0.42
C GLY A 71 10.98 -20.89 0.22
N SER A 72 11.06 -19.74 0.91
CA SER A 72 9.92 -19.09 1.55
C SER A 72 9.73 -17.66 1.05
N PRO A 73 8.51 -17.25 0.82
CA PRO A 73 7.33 -18.01 0.39
C PRO A 73 7.40 -18.39 -1.10
N GLY A 74 8.46 -17.97 -1.82
CA GLY A 74 8.73 -18.37 -3.19
C GLY A 74 7.82 -17.72 -4.23
N LEU A 75 7.42 -18.50 -5.20
CA LEU A 75 6.48 -18.07 -6.23
C LEU A 75 5.09 -17.88 -5.62
N LEU A 76 4.55 -16.68 -5.69
CA LEU A 76 3.16 -16.40 -5.31
C LEU A 76 2.18 -17.03 -6.30
N MET A 77 2.60 -17.11 -7.55
CA MET A 77 1.92 -17.79 -8.64
C MET A 77 2.88 -18.78 -9.28
N PRO A 78 2.58 -20.09 -9.25
CA PRO A 78 3.47 -21.12 -9.78
C PRO A 78 3.49 -21.18 -11.32
N TYR A 79 2.77 -20.28 -11.98
CA TYR A 79 2.69 -20.24 -13.44
C TYR A 79 3.26 -18.95 -13.98
N THR A 80 3.79 -19.06 -15.18
CA THR A 80 4.08 -17.94 -16.06
C THR A 80 2.81 -17.53 -16.78
N PHE A 81 2.54 -16.23 -16.86
CA PHE A 81 1.40 -15.68 -17.59
C PHE A 81 1.84 -14.49 -18.43
N GLU A 82 1.17 -14.26 -19.54
CA GLU A 82 1.42 -13.13 -20.42
C GLU A 82 0.72 -11.87 -19.89
N ALA A 83 1.43 -10.73 -19.89
CA ALA A 83 0.89 -9.44 -19.48
C ALA A 83 0.09 -8.80 -20.61
N TYR A 84 -1.24 -8.74 -20.47
CA TYR A 84 -2.11 -8.06 -21.44
C TYR A 84 -2.50 -6.65 -21.02
N GLY A 85 -2.47 -6.35 -19.73
CA GLY A 85 -2.84 -5.06 -19.19
C GLY A 85 -1.67 -4.08 -19.07
N ASP A 86 -2.00 -2.83 -18.88
CA ASP A 86 -1.03 -1.74 -18.72
C ASP A 86 -0.81 -1.38 -17.24
N LYS A 87 -1.65 -1.92 -16.33
CA LYS A 87 -1.64 -1.61 -14.90
C LYS A 87 -1.47 -2.87 -14.06
N LEU A 88 -0.50 -2.82 -13.16
CA LEU A 88 -0.28 -3.81 -12.11
C LEU A 88 -0.53 -3.18 -10.75
N ILE A 89 -1.23 -3.90 -9.86
CA ILE A 89 -1.56 -3.42 -8.51
C ILE A 89 -1.13 -4.46 -7.49
N PHE A 90 -0.44 -4.00 -6.44
CA PHE A 90 -0.32 -4.69 -5.16
C PHE A 90 -1.14 -3.95 -4.12
N GLY A 91 -2.07 -4.67 -3.48
CA GLY A 91 -2.87 -4.15 -2.37
C GLY A 91 -2.61 -4.95 -1.10
N PHE A 92 -2.57 -4.26 0.04
CA PHE A 92 -2.42 -4.87 1.36
C PHE A 92 -3.68 -4.58 2.17
N LEU A 93 -4.23 -5.62 2.78
CA LEU A 93 -5.46 -5.56 3.54
C LEU A 93 -5.16 -5.91 5.00
N PRO A 94 -5.80 -5.23 5.96
CA PRO A 94 -5.76 -5.64 7.35
C PRO A 94 -6.22 -7.08 7.48
N SER A 95 -5.53 -7.86 8.30
CA SER A 95 -5.93 -9.22 8.62
C SER A 95 -6.90 -9.24 9.80
N GLU A 96 -7.80 -10.21 9.82
CA GLU A 96 -8.63 -10.49 11.00
C GLU A 96 -7.80 -11.13 12.13
N THR A 97 -6.66 -11.73 11.77
CA THR A 97 -5.70 -12.30 12.71
C THR A 97 -4.39 -11.54 12.63
N ASP A 98 -3.85 -11.09 13.75
CA ASP A 98 -2.63 -10.28 13.78
C ASP A 98 -1.39 -11.02 13.27
N SER A 99 -1.43 -12.35 13.15
CA SER A 99 -0.32 -13.20 12.68
C SER A 99 -0.18 -13.31 11.17
N THR A 100 -1.11 -12.73 10.40
CA THR A 100 -1.05 -12.74 8.92
C THR A 100 -1.44 -11.40 8.34
N ALA A 101 -0.89 -11.06 7.18
CA ALA A 101 -1.34 -9.96 6.35
C ALA A 101 -1.89 -10.51 5.04
N LEU A 102 -3.06 -10.03 4.63
CA LEU A 102 -3.58 -10.31 3.31
C LEU A 102 -3.00 -9.32 2.30
N TYR A 103 -2.68 -9.82 1.13
CA TYR A 103 -2.35 -8.97 -0.01
C TYR A 103 -3.14 -9.42 -1.23
N CYS A 104 -3.45 -8.48 -2.09
CA CYS A 104 -3.98 -8.75 -3.42
C CYS A 104 -2.98 -8.34 -4.49
N PHE A 105 -2.92 -9.13 -5.53
CA PHE A 105 -2.25 -8.82 -6.77
C PHE A 105 -3.29 -8.74 -7.88
N SER A 106 -3.18 -7.73 -8.73
CA SER A 106 -4.03 -7.61 -9.91
C SER A 106 -3.21 -7.08 -11.07
N LEU A 107 -3.29 -7.78 -12.18
CA LEU A 107 -2.79 -7.32 -13.47
C LEU A 107 -3.99 -7.14 -14.40
N GLU A 108 -4.20 -5.91 -14.83
CA GLU A 108 -5.34 -5.50 -15.65
C GLU A 108 -5.54 -6.43 -16.85
N ASN A 109 -6.79 -6.84 -17.11
CA ASN A 109 -7.19 -7.74 -18.21
C ASN A 109 -6.47 -9.09 -18.24
N THR A 110 -5.73 -9.46 -17.19
CA THR A 110 -4.98 -10.72 -17.14
C THR A 110 -5.45 -11.59 -15.98
N LEU A 111 -5.18 -11.19 -14.76
CA LEU A 111 -5.54 -11.96 -13.56
C LEU A 111 -5.60 -11.09 -12.30
N SER A 112 -6.33 -11.59 -11.31
CA SER A 112 -6.33 -11.04 -9.95
C SER A 112 -6.41 -12.19 -8.95
N PHE A 113 -5.66 -12.09 -7.85
CA PHE A 113 -5.73 -13.05 -6.75
C PHE A 113 -5.42 -12.41 -5.41
N THR A 114 -5.81 -13.09 -4.34
CA THR A 114 -5.51 -12.70 -2.96
C THR A 114 -4.79 -13.85 -2.27
N SER A 115 -3.79 -13.54 -1.46
CA SER A 115 -3.06 -14.50 -0.65
C SER A 115 -2.64 -13.88 0.67
N SER A 116 -1.91 -14.61 1.52
CA SER A 116 -1.50 -14.15 2.84
C SER A 116 -0.01 -14.33 3.09
N LEU A 117 0.56 -13.40 3.85
CA LEU A 117 1.92 -13.43 4.36
C LEU A 117 1.89 -13.74 5.85
N LYS A 118 2.74 -14.65 6.32
CA LYS A 118 2.89 -14.93 7.75
C LYS A 118 3.74 -13.84 8.39
N LEU A 119 3.23 -13.25 9.45
CA LEU A 119 3.94 -12.20 10.19
C LEU A 119 4.72 -12.80 11.35
N LYS A 120 5.81 -12.14 11.73
CA LYS A 120 6.58 -12.41 12.94
C LYS A 120 6.32 -11.34 13.98
N GLN A 121 6.28 -11.74 15.23
CA GLN A 121 6.13 -10.79 16.32
C GLN A 121 7.40 -9.97 16.48
N ILE A 122 7.22 -8.71 16.85
CA ILE A 122 8.26 -7.82 17.32
C ILE A 122 7.97 -7.42 18.76
N TYR A 123 9.01 -7.17 19.55
CA TYR A 123 8.85 -6.69 20.91
C TYR A 123 8.49 -5.20 20.93
N TRP A 124 7.45 -4.84 21.69
CA TRP A 124 7.00 -3.48 21.88
C TRP A 124 7.25 -3.07 23.34
N GLU A 125 8.36 -2.38 23.59
CA GLU A 125 8.83 -2.13 24.96
C GLU A 125 7.91 -1.25 25.77
N SER A 126 7.30 -0.20 25.17
CA SER A 126 6.42 0.73 25.91
C SER A 126 5.22 0.06 26.57
N GLU A 127 4.80 -1.11 26.07
CA GLU A 127 3.69 -1.89 26.60
C GLU A 127 4.10 -3.28 27.08
N ASP A 128 5.43 -3.58 27.07
CA ASP A 128 6.03 -4.86 27.47
C ASP A 128 5.32 -6.08 26.83
N LYS A 129 5.09 -5.99 25.52
CA LYS A 129 4.36 -7.04 24.79
C LYS A 129 4.97 -7.30 23.42
N TYR A 130 4.63 -8.46 22.85
CA TYR A 130 4.89 -8.77 21.46
C TYR A 130 3.70 -8.42 20.59
N ILE A 131 3.96 -7.75 19.47
CA ILE A 131 2.93 -7.32 18.51
C ILE A 131 3.31 -7.74 17.08
N TYR A 132 2.30 -7.75 16.21
CA TYR A 132 2.47 -7.84 14.77
C TYR A 132 2.25 -6.43 14.18
N SER A 133 3.30 -5.75 13.83
CA SER A 133 3.20 -4.39 13.28
C SER A 133 4.06 -4.28 12.03
N TYR A 134 3.42 -4.01 10.91
CA TYR A 134 4.03 -4.00 9.58
C TYR A 134 3.58 -2.79 8.78
N ILE A 135 4.43 -2.37 7.86
CA ILE A 135 4.15 -1.30 6.91
C ILE A 135 4.64 -1.72 5.51
N SER A 136 3.92 -1.29 4.49
CA SER A 136 4.35 -1.46 3.12
C SER A 136 5.05 -0.20 2.60
N LYS A 137 6.11 -0.39 1.81
CA LYS A 137 6.88 0.67 1.16
C LYS A 137 7.17 0.29 -0.29
N PRO A 138 7.07 1.22 -1.26
CA PRO A 138 7.43 0.93 -2.65
C PRO A 138 8.96 0.87 -2.80
N PHE A 139 9.41 0.16 -3.84
CA PHE A 139 10.78 0.23 -4.31
C PHE A 139 10.95 1.35 -5.33
N GLU A 140 12.16 1.89 -5.40
CA GLU A 140 12.60 2.73 -6.51
C GLU A 140 12.63 1.89 -7.80
N LEU A 141 11.98 2.40 -8.86
CA LEU A 141 11.83 1.66 -10.12
C LEU A 141 13.01 1.93 -11.07
N THR A 142 14.19 1.52 -10.68
CA THR A 142 15.43 1.68 -11.46
C THR A 142 15.98 0.35 -12.01
N THR A 143 15.36 -0.78 -11.64
CA THR A 143 15.76 -2.10 -12.11
C THR A 143 15.50 -2.24 -13.62
N PRO A 144 16.50 -2.64 -14.44
CA PRO A 144 16.30 -2.86 -15.85
C PRO A 144 15.25 -3.94 -16.15
N LEU A 145 14.46 -3.73 -17.22
CA LEU A 145 13.42 -4.67 -17.65
C LEU A 145 13.99 -5.82 -18.49
N GLU A 146 15.00 -6.49 -17.96
CA GLU A 146 15.71 -7.59 -18.64
C GLU A 146 15.03 -8.94 -18.34
N LYS A 147 15.28 -9.92 -19.23
CA LYS A 147 14.83 -11.29 -19.02
C LYS A 147 15.46 -11.92 -17.76
N GLU A 148 14.70 -12.78 -17.09
CA GLU A 148 15.12 -13.51 -15.88
C GLU A 148 15.55 -12.60 -14.71
N THR A 149 15.25 -11.29 -14.80
CA THR A 149 15.56 -10.35 -13.73
C THR A 149 14.35 -10.18 -12.82
N PHE A 150 14.57 -10.33 -11.52
CA PHE A 150 13.57 -10.01 -10.51
C PHE A 150 13.51 -8.50 -10.30
N ILE A 151 12.32 -7.93 -10.45
CA ILE A 151 12.02 -6.51 -10.27
C ILE A 151 11.25 -6.36 -8.97
N PRO A 152 11.87 -5.87 -7.88
CA PRO A 152 11.18 -5.63 -6.63
C PRO A 152 10.24 -4.42 -6.80
N LEU A 153 9.02 -4.53 -6.31
CA LEU A 153 7.99 -3.52 -6.43
C LEU A 153 7.51 -2.98 -5.08
N VAL A 154 7.28 -3.88 -4.10
CA VAL A 154 6.83 -3.50 -2.76
C VAL A 154 7.58 -4.29 -1.70
N CYS A 155 8.07 -3.59 -0.70
CA CYS A 155 8.56 -4.13 0.55
C CYS A 155 7.45 -4.09 1.59
N TYR A 156 7.15 -5.22 2.25
CA TYR A 156 6.24 -5.31 3.37
C TYR A 156 7.06 -5.69 4.61
N CYS A 157 7.33 -4.72 5.48
CA CYS A 157 8.34 -4.82 6.52
C CYS A 157 7.77 -4.60 7.92
N SER A 158 8.31 -5.34 8.90
CA SER A 158 7.98 -5.15 10.31
C SER A 158 8.54 -3.83 10.82
N PHE A 159 7.94 -3.33 11.89
CA PHE A 159 8.57 -2.32 12.74
C PHE A 159 9.80 -2.95 13.42
N TRP A 160 10.65 -2.12 14.02
CA TRP A 160 11.80 -2.58 14.81
C TRP A 160 11.94 -1.77 16.09
N TYR A 161 12.53 -2.41 17.07
CA TYR A 161 12.87 -1.75 18.32
C TYR A 161 14.26 -1.15 18.24
N ASP A 162 14.34 0.16 18.50
CA ASP A 162 15.60 0.89 18.61
C ASP A 162 15.98 0.95 20.09
N ALA A 163 17.04 0.19 20.46
CA ALA A 163 17.46 0.06 21.85
C ALA A 163 18.18 1.32 22.38
N GLU A 164 18.73 2.17 21.51
CA GLU A 164 19.41 3.40 21.91
C GLU A 164 18.39 4.46 22.34
N ASP A 165 17.35 4.66 21.54
CA ASP A 165 16.30 5.62 21.81
C ASP A 165 15.13 5.04 22.59
N LYS A 166 15.12 3.73 22.84
CA LYS A 166 14.03 2.99 23.50
C LYS A 166 12.68 3.22 22.85
N LEU A 167 12.63 3.19 21.52
CA LEU A 167 11.45 3.44 20.73
C LEU A 167 11.23 2.32 19.70
N THR A 168 9.97 1.97 19.48
CA THR A 168 9.61 1.17 18.31
C THR A 168 9.44 2.09 17.12
N ARG A 169 10.18 1.82 16.05
CA ARG A 169 10.23 2.63 14.83
C ARG A 169 9.55 1.92 13.67
N CYS A 170 8.88 2.71 12.85
CA CYS A 170 8.40 2.33 11.52
C CYS A 170 8.89 3.28 10.44
N CYS A 171 9.55 4.36 10.87
CA CYS A 171 9.98 5.46 10.03
C CYS A 171 11.38 5.24 9.50
N GLY A 172 11.70 5.90 8.41
CA GLY A 172 12.96 5.82 7.69
C GLY A 172 12.71 6.19 6.25
N GLU A 173 13.42 5.58 5.33
CA GLU A 173 13.22 5.80 3.90
C GLU A 173 11.80 5.42 3.48
N ASP A 174 11.11 6.31 2.76
CA ASP A 174 9.76 6.04 2.26
C ASP A 174 9.77 5.20 0.97
N ILE A 175 10.89 5.20 0.26
CA ILE A 175 11.13 4.43 -0.96
C ILE A 175 12.38 3.59 -0.74
N ILE A 176 12.30 2.30 -1.01
CA ILE A 176 13.38 1.34 -0.79
C ILE A 176 14.21 1.19 -2.06
N LYS A 177 15.53 1.09 -1.92
CA LYS A 177 16.43 0.84 -3.05
C LYS A 177 16.30 -0.62 -3.53
N PRO A 178 16.25 -0.86 -4.86
CA PRO A 178 15.97 -2.20 -5.40
C PRO A 178 17.09 -3.22 -5.15
N ASP A 179 18.31 -2.77 -4.87
CA ASP A 179 19.45 -3.60 -4.49
C ASP A 179 19.47 -3.97 -2.99
N LEU A 180 18.42 -3.60 -2.24
CA LEU A 180 18.27 -3.79 -0.80
C LEU A 180 19.33 -3.07 0.06
N SER A 181 20.02 -2.07 -0.49
CA SER A 181 21.03 -1.27 0.23
C SER A 181 20.46 -0.16 1.11
N SER A 182 19.14 -0.01 1.16
CA SER A 182 18.46 0.97 2.02
C SER A 182 18.81 0.77 3.48
N ASP A 183 19.16 1.84 4.17
CA ASP A 183 19.61 1.78 5.56
C ASP A 183 18.55 1.21 6.51
N ILE A 184 17.29 1.47 6.27
CA ILE A 184 16.18 0.93 7.06
C ILE A 184 16.21 -0.59 7.14
N LEU A 185 16.58 -1.28 6.05
CA LEU A 185 16.58 -2.76 5.99
C LEU A 185 17.65 -3.41 6.89
N LYS A 186 18.62 -2.64 7.39
CA LYS A 186 19.63 -3.12 8.36
C LYS A 186 19.02 -3.31 9.76
N TYR A 187 17.94 -2.59 10.07
CA TYR A 187 17.29 -2.59 11.38
C TYR A 187 16.02 -3.42 11.42
N VAL A 188 15.37 -3.58 10.27
CA VAL A 188 14.10 -4.33 10.16
C VAL A 188 14.35 -5.82 10.34
N PRO A 189 13.79 -6.46 11.40
CA PRO A 189 14.07 -7.88 11.69
C PRO A 189 13.39 -8.85 10.72
N HIS A 190 12.29 -8.44 10.08
CA HIS A 190 11.55 -9.31 9.16
C HIS A 190 10.86 -8.50 8.07
N TYR A 191 11.04 -8.89 6.82
CA TYR A 191 10.35 -8.27 5.70
C TYR A 191 10.17 -9.21 4.52
N TYR A 192 9.20 -8.87 3.70
CA TYR A 192 8.92 -9.49 2.40
C TYR A 192 9.22 -8.52 1.28
N VAL A 193 9.77 -9.01 0.19
CA VAL A 193 9.96 -8.29 -1.06
C VAL A 193 9.06 -8.92 -2.12
N LEU A 194 8.03 -8.19 -2.53
CA LEU A 194 7.09 -8.62 -3.56
C LEU A 194 7.47 -7.95 -4.89
N GLY A 195 7.45 -8.73 -5.95
CA GLY A 195 7.83 -8.23 -7.27
C GLY A 195 7.47 -9.20 -8.38
N ILE A 196 8.01 -8.94 -9.56
CA ILE A 196 7.81 -9.75 -10.77
C ILE A 196 9.15 -10.19 -11.35
N THR A 197 9.14 -11.34 -12.01
CA THR A 197 10.24 -11.74 -12.91
C THR A 197 9.70 -11.80 -14.33
N ILE A 198 10.45 -11.25 -15.28
CA ILE A 198 10.12 -11.21 -16.71
C ILE A 198 10.84 -12.37 -17.39
N HIS A 199 10.12 -13.13 -18.22
CA HIS A 199 10.63 -14.29 -18.97
C HIS A 199 10.71 -14.07 -20.47
#